data_bd394a46eba9c85ba9758968949f4202
#
_entry.id   bd394a46eba9c85ba9758968949f4202
#
_cell.length_a   1.000
_cell.length_b   1.000
_cell.length_c   1.000
_cell.angle_alpha   90.00
_cell.angle_beta   90.00
_cell.angle_gamma   90.00
#
_symmetry.space_group_name_H-M   'P 1'
#
loop_
_entity.id
_entity.type
_entity.pdbx_description
1 polymer ?
#
loop_
_entity_poly.entity_id
_entity_poly.type
_entity_poly.pdbx_seq_one_letter_code
_entity_poly.pdbx_strand_id
1 'polypeptide(L)'
;MRKKIIVNFERKLRVVRNFYEKERGKMSKKEMLDHMKDLEVMCTNVCLDLWNHPETGGNEKRSADLMRELLTKEGFTITNNEHLPHAFYAEYGSGSPVIAVLGEYDALPGLSQKCQITKEPVTAGAPGHGCGHNLLGAGAVTGAIAIRRFLEKEKIPGTIRFYGCPEEELLSGKVKMAYYHMFDGCDMALSWHPMSSNMVCDEGYLASASVKYKFKGRTSHAAFAPERGRSALDAVELTSVGANYLREHVMDKARIHYTTDSGGFAPNIVPDKASAWYFTRAPHISDVKEILRRLGLVAQGAAMMTETEVDIKVEYGCCDMLGEKSFEDLTWENMNEIEPPVYTEEELAFAKSLQDTVDSAIKAHDQKVYEAKEKVLAEGIVSRDAWEKAPLTASSDTGDVSQIMPMNFFTTACWPVGVGPHTWQSCASAGSTIGQKGAFYAAKIFAGTAYDLFTKPELRAKIREEFDSQDREPYEPMYEE
;
A
#
# COMPACT_ATOMS: atom_id res chain seq x y z
N MET A 1 -62.56 -12.97 19.60
CA MET A 1 -61.70 -12.03 18.82
C MET A 1 -60.75 -11.24 19.69
N ARG A 2 -61.16 -10.56 20.75
CA ARG A 2 -60.31 -9.73 21.65
C ARG A 2 -59.11 -10.46 22.28
N LYS A 3 -59.27 -11.71 22.75
CA LYS A 3 -58.17 -12.48 23.36
C LYS A 3 -57.01 -12.81 22.37
N LYS A 4 -57.31 -13.07 21.08
CA LYS A 4 -56.26 -13.34 20.05
C LYS A 4 -55.48 -12.08 19.67
N ILE A 5 -56.11 -10.91 19.74
CA ILE A 5 -55.44 -9.61 19.43
C ILE A 5 -54.47 -9.26 20.55
N ILE A 6 -54.84 -9.45 21.80
CA ILE A 6 -54.00 -9.17 22.99
C ILE A 6 -52.76 -10.08 22.97
N VAL A 7 -52.93 -11.38 22.75
CA VAL A 7 -51.81 -12.34 22.68
C VAL A 7 -50.82 -12.00 21.56
N ASN A 8 -51.33 -11.55 20.39
CA ASN A 8 -50.44 -11.16 19.28
C ASN A 8 -49.71 -9.83 19.55
N PHE A 9 -50.34 -8.91 20.28
CA PHE A 9 -49.73 -7.63 20.70
C PHE A 9 -48.64 -7.85 21.77
N GLU A 10 -48.91 -8.66 22.78
CA GLU A 10 -47.92 -9.08 23.78
C GLU A 10 -46.73 -9.81 23.19
N ARG A 11 -46.98 -10.70 22.19
CA ARG A 11 -45.92 -11.42 21.45
C ARG A 11 -45.04 -10.46 20.64
N LYS A 12 -45.63 -9.46 19.98
CA LYS A 12 -44.90 -8.38 19.28
C LYS A 12 -44.14 -7.50 20.24
N LEU A 13 -44.72 -7.10 21.33
CA LEU A 13 -44.04 -6.32 22.38
C LEU A 13 -42.89 -7.11 23.00
N ARG A 14 -43.01 -8.41 23.19
CA ARG A 14 -41.96 -9.27 23.71
C ARG A 14 -40.83 -9.44 22.72
N VAL A 15 -41.12 -9.53 21.43
CA VAL A 15 -40.09 -9.56 20.35
C VAL A 15 -39.35 -8.22 20.28
N VAL A 16 -40.08 -7.11 20.33
CA VAL A 16 -39.51 -5.75 20.34
C VAL A 16 -38.68 -5.53 21.61
N ARG A 17 -39.23 -5.93 22.78
CA ARG A 17 -38.49 -5.82 24.05
C ARG A 17 -37.25 -6.70 24.10
N ASN A 18 -37.32 -7.93 23.62
CA ASN A 18 -36.16 -8.82 23.52
C ASN A 18 -35.11 -8.28 22.50
N PHE A 19 -35.57 -7.63 21.43
CA PHE A 19 -34.70 -6.95 20.48
C PHE A 19 -33.96 -5.77 21.17
N TYR A 20 -34.71 -4.89 21.87
CA TYR A 20 -34.10 -3.78 22.62
C TYR A 20 -33.27 -4.22 23.84
N GLU A 21 -33.59 -5.32 24.51
CA GLU A 21 -32.79 -5.89 25.60
C GLU A 21 -31.53 -6.58 25.07
N LYS A 22 -31.59 -7.16 23.85
CA LYS A 22 -30.43 -7.73 23.16
C LYS A 22 -29.49 -6.66 22.61
N GLU A 23 -30.03 -5.52 22.21
CA GLU A 23 -29.26 -4.34 21.77
C GLU A 23 -28.66 -3.55 22.95
N ARG A 24 -29.34 -3.48 24.11
CA ARG A 24 -28.86 -2.78 25.32
C ARG A 24 -27.64 -3.42 26.00
N GLY A 25 -27.21 -4.60 25.55
CA GLY A 25 -26.03 -5.28 26.09
C GLY A 25 -24.82 -5.27 25.17
N LYS A 26 -24.96 -4.82 23.93
CA LYS A 26 -23.85 -4.81 22.97
C LYS A 26 -23.03 -3.52 23.06
N MET A 27 -21.71 -3.67 22.96
CA MET A 27 -20.78 -2.54 22.91
C MET A 27 -21.06 -1.69 21.67
N SER A 28 -21.23 -0.40 21.84
CA SER A 28 -21.33 0.57 20.75
C SER A 28 -19.96 0.80 20.08
N LYS A 29 -19.95 1.28 18.83
CA LYS A 29 -18.72 1.70 18.13
C LYS A 29 -17.90 2.67 18.99
N LYS A 30 -18.55 3.67 19.60
CA LYS A 30 -17.88 4.64 20.45
C LYS A 30 -17.20 3.98 21.66
N GLU A 31 -17.89 3.08 22.34
CA GLU A 31 -17.29 2.34 23.47
C GLU A 31 -16.11 1.49 23.05
N MET A 32 -16.16 0.85 21.87
CA MET A 32 -15.02 0.12 21.32
C MET A 32 -13.82 1.05 21.06
N LEU A 33 -14.06 2.20 20.43
CA LEU A 33 -13.01 3.19 20.15
C LEU A 33 -12.44 3.79 21.44
N ASP A 34 -13.27 4.02 22.47
CA ASP A 34 -12.82 4.49 23.79
C ASP A 34 -11.92 3.46 24.49
N HIS A 35 -12.14 2.15 24.28
CA HIS A 35 -11.30 1.08 24.80
C HIS A 35 -9.96 0.95 24.09
N MET A 36 -9.75 1.62 22.95
CA MET A 36 -8.46 1.60 22.25
C MET A 36 -7.38 2.46 22.91
N LYS A 37 -7.71 3.27 23.90
CA LYS A 37 -6.74 4.17 24.57
C LYS A 37 -5.57 3.40 25.21
N ASP A 38 -5.78 2.18 25.67
CA ASP A 38 -4.72 1.33 26.21
C ASP A 38 -3.79 0.76 25.11
N LEU A 39 -4.19 0.80 23.84
CA LEU A 39 -3.39 0.37 22.70
C LEU A 39 -2.47 1.47 22.15
N GLU A 40 -2.65 2.73 22.54
CA GLU A 40 -1.86 3.86 22.02
C GLU A 40 -0.36 3.69 22.29
N VAL A 41 -0.02 3.30 23.52
CA VAL A 41 1.38 3.03 23.92
C VAL A 41 1.97 1.86 23.12
N MET A 42 1.19 0.83 22.89
CA MET A 42 1.62 -0.32 22.07
C MET A 42 1.87 0.13 20.62
N CYS A 43 0.94 0.87 20.02
CA CYS A 43 1.09 1.42 18.67
C CYS A 43 2.38 2.25 18.56
N THR A 44 2.60 3.18 19.48
CA THR A 44 3.81 4.01 19.56
C THR A 44 5.08 3.15 19.63
N ASN A 45 5.10 2.12 20.49
CA ASN A 45 6.26 1.25 20.63
C ASN A 45 6.56 0.48 19.34
N VAL A 46 5.56 -0.02 18.64
CA VAL A 46 5.72 -0.69 17.35
C VAL A 46 6.24 0.29 16.29
N CYS A 47 5.66 1.50 16.19
CA CYS A 47 6.15 2.54 15.29
C CYS A 47 7.64 2.81 15.48
N LEU A 48 8.06 2.98 16.73
CA LEU A 48 9.45 3.31 17.07
C LEU A 48 10.39 2.11 16.92
N ASP A 49 9.95 0.90 17.23
CA ASP A 49 10.78 -0.28 17.05
C ASP A 49 11.12 -0.50 15.58
N LEU A 50 10.13 -0.45 14.68
CA LEU A 50 10.33 -0.55 13.24
C LEU A 50 11.20 0.60 12.71
N TRP A 51 10.91 1.84 13.13
CA TRP A 51 11.68 3.02 12.72
C TRP A 51 13.15 2.95 13.10
N ASN A 52 13.48 2.42 14.28
CA ASN A 52 14.84 2.25 14.76
C ASN A 52 15.60 1.08 14.12
N HIS A 53 14.88 0.14 13.51
CA HIS A 53 15.46 -1.07 12.89
C HIS A 53 14.92 -1.28 11.47
N PRO A 54 15.13 -0.30 10.57
CA PRO A 54 14.57 -0.35 9.23
C PRO A 54 15.21 -1.47 8.40
N GLU A 55 14.38 -2.28 7.76
CA GLU A 55 14.77 -3.39 6.89
C GLU A 55 14.19 -3.16 5.50
N THR A 56 14.99 -3.34 4.46
CA THR A 56 14.54 -3.16 3.07
C THR A 56 13.77 -4.37 2.57
N GLY A 57 12.97 -4.18 1.53
CA GLY A 57 12.19 -5.24 0.89
C GLY A 57 13.02 -6.50 0.63
N GLY A 58 12.47 -7.65 1.01
CA GLY A 58 13.11 -8.97 1.00
C GLY A 58 14.01 -9.28 2.21
N ASN A 59 14.18 -8.34 3.14
CA ASN A 59 15.03 -8.51 4.33
C ASN A 59 14.30 -8.23 5.66
N GLU A 60 12.98 -8.17 5.67
CA GLU A 60 12.13 -7.71 6.79
C GLU A 60 11.93 -8.75 7.88
N LYS A 61 12.97 -9.55 8.15
CA LYS A 61 12.87 -10.65 9.12
C LYS A 61 12.47 -10.20 10.50
N ARG A 62 13.15 -9.17 11.04
CA ARG A 62 12.92 -8.66 12.39
C ARG A 62 11.54 -8.01 12.50
N SER A 63 11.16 -7.22 11.50
CA SER A 63 9.87 -6.55 11.41
C SER A 63 8.72 -7.55 11.39
N ALA A 64 8.81 -8.59 10.56
CA ALA A 64 7.83 -9.66 10.50
C ALA A 64 7.76 -10.46 11.82
N ASP A 65 8.89 -10.76 12.45
CA ASP A 65 8.94 -11.49 13.72
C ASP A 65 8.31 -10.67 14.85
N LEU A 66 8.56 -9.36 14.93
CA LEU A 66 7.92 -8.45 15.88
C LEU A 66 6.38 -8.51 15.76
N MET A 67 5.86 -8.44 14.54
CA MET A 67 4.41 -8.52 14.29
C MET A 67 3.84 -9.88 14.68
N ARG A 68 4.52 -10.98 14.32
CA ARG A 68 4.11 -12.35 14.70
C ARG A 68 4.06 -12.54 16.20
N GLU A 69 5.09 -12.09 16.91
CA GLU A 69 5.14 -12.18 18.37
C GLU A 69 4.02 -11.41 19.05
N LEU A 70 3.76 -10.18 18.60
CA LEU A 70 2.69 -9.34 19.12
C LEU A 70 1.32 -9.99 18.91
N LEU A 71 1.03 -10.43 17.69
CA LEU A 71 -0.25 -11.06 17.35
C LEU A 71 -0.44 -12.41 18.07
N THR A 72 0.63 -13.19 18.24
CA THR A 72 0.57 -14.44 19.02
C THR A 72 0.21 -14.15 20.47
N LYS A 73 0.80 -13.13 21.09
CA LYS A 73 0.47 -12.70 22.48
C LYS A 73 -0.98 -12.26 22.61
N GLU A 74 -1.54 -11.66 21.55
CA GLU A 74 -2.95 -11.26 21.49
C GLU A 74 -3.88 -12.42 21.05
N GLY A 75 -3.38 -13.65 20.93
CA GLY A 75 -4.18 -14.85 20.70
C GLY A 75 -4.56 -15.14 19.25
N PHE A 76 -3.90 -14.51 18.29
CA PHE A 76 -4.02 -14.85 16.87
C PHE A 76 -3.29 -16.16 16.56
N THR A 77 -3.80 -16.90 15.59
CA THR A 77 -3.13 -18.05 14.99
C THR A 77 -2.33 -17.59 13.78
N ILE A 78 -1.03 -17.86 13.76
CA ILE A 78 -0.13 -17.43 12.67
C ILE A 78 -0.04 -18.53 11.60
N THR A 79 -0.17 -18.12 10.33
CA THR A 79 0.12 -18.94 9.15
C THR A 79 1.25 -18.30 8.36
N ASN A 80 2.35 -19.02 8.21
CA ASN A 80 3.53 -18.60 7.43
C ASN A 80 3.46 -19.17 6.02
N ASN A 81 4.22 -18.54 5.11
CA ASN A 81 4.47 -19.06 3.77
C ASN A 81 5.95 -19.44 3.64
N GLU A 82 6.26 -20.65 3.14
CA GLU A 82 7.64 -21.14 3.01
C GLU A 82 8.44 -20.46 1.88
N HIS A 83 7.75 -19.98 0.84
CA HIS A 83 8.35 -19.26 -0.28
C HIS A 83 8.54 -17.76 -0.01
N LEU A 84 7.78 -17.22 0.96
CA LEU A 84 7.83 -15.81 1.36
C LEU A 84 8.03 -15.72 2.88
N PRO A 85 9.25 -15.89 3.39
CA PRO A 85 9.51 -16.06 4.83
C PRO A 85 9.13 -14.82 5.67
N HIS A 86 9.02 -13.66 5.04
CA HIS A 86 8.63 -12.42 5.72
C HIS A 86 7.14 -12.11 5.55
N ALA A 87 6.42 -12.78 4.64
CA ALA A 87 4.97 -12.72 4.53
C ALA A 87 4.30 -13.73 5.46
N PHE A 88 3.16 -13.36 6.05
CA PHE A 88 2.33 -14.23 6.86
C PHE A 88 0.93 -13.65 6.96
N TYR A 89 -0.01 -14.46 7.42
CA TYR A 89 -1.25 -13.92 7.98
C TYR A 89 -1.49 -14.46 9.39
N ALA A 90 -2.20 -13.66 10.18
CA ALA A 90 -2.59 -13.97 11.53
C ALA A 90 -4.11 -13.84 11.63
N GLU A 91 -4.81 -14.88 12.13
CA GLU A 91 -6.26 -14.84 12.20
C GLU A 91 -6.80 -15.08 13.61
N TYR A 92 -7.94 -14.43 13.88
CA TYR A 92 -8.72 -14.63 15.09
C TYR A 92 -10.21 -14.64 14.77
N GLY A 93 -10.94 -15.54 15.45
CA GLY A 93 -12.39 -15.74 15.26
C GLY A 93 -12.68 -16.95 14.40
N SER A 94 -13.89 -17.04 13.89
CA SER A 94 -14.31 -18.15 13.02
C SER A 94 -15.55 -17.81 12.21
N GLY A 95 -15.59 -18.31 10.98
CA GLY A 95 -16.71 -18.11 10.04
C GLY A 95 -16.66 -16.73 9.35
N SER A 96 -17.70 -16.42 8.60
CA SER A 96 -17.82 -15.18 7.82
C SER A 96 -18.54 -14.08 8.61
N PRO A 97 -18.21 -12.80 8.31
CA PRO A 97 -17.25 -12.38 7.29
C PRO A 97 -15.80 -12.59 7.71
N VAL A 98 -14.90 -12.75 6.73
CA VAL A 98 -13.44 -12.73 6.91
C VAL A 98 -12.93 -11.39 6.42
N ILE A 99 -12.52 -10.52 7.34
CA ILE A 99 -12.01 -9.18 7.04
C ILE A 99 -10.49 -9.18 7.15
N ALA A 100 -9.82 -8.80 6.06
CA ALA A 100 -8.37 -8.63 6.02
C ALA A 100 -7.97 -7.21 6.48
N VAL A 101 -6.82 -7.09 7.15
CA VAL A 101 -6.13 -5.82 7.43
C VAL A 101 -4.70 -5.97 6.92
N LEU A 102 -4.29 -5.10 6.00
CA LEU A 102 -2.98 -5.15 5.38
C LEU A 102 -1.98 -4.29 6.16
N GLY A 103 -0.82 -4.84 6.49
CA GLY A 103 0.26 -4.16 7.21
C GLY A 103 1.60 -4.34 6.51
N GLU A 104 2.19 -3.24 6.05
CA GLU A 104 3.51 -3.16 5.42
C GLU A 104 4.55 -2.72 6.46
N TYR A 105 5.83 -3.06 6.24
CA TYR A 105 6.91 -2.74 7.19
C TYR A 105 8.30 -2.67 6.56
N ASP A 106 8.40 -2.70 5.24
CA ASP A 106 9.66 -2.50 4.53
C ASP A 106 10.11 -1.04 4.50
N ALA A 107 11.41 -0.81 4.36
CA ALA A 107 12.05 0.50 4.37
C ALA A 107 12.81 0.74 3.07
N LEU A 108 13.05 2.00 2.76
CA LEU A 108 13.79 2.43 1.58
C LEU A 108 15.31 2.46 1.81
N PRO A 109 16.12 1.99 0.86
CA PRO A 109 17.57 2.08 0.96
C PRO A 109 18.04 3.53 0.97
N GLY A 110 19.08 3.84 1.75
CA GLY A 110 19.74 5.14 1.74
C GLY A 110 18.98 6.29 2.42
N LEU A 111 17.82 6.03 3.03
CA LEU A 111 17.00 7.04 3.69
C LEU A 111 17.14 7.07 5.22
N SER A 112 18.23 6.52 5.78
CA SER A 112 18.52 6.67 7.20
C SER A 112 18.47 8.14 7.61
N GLN A 113 17.71 8.46 8.67
CA GLN A 113 17.50 9.84 9.09
C GLN A 113 17.23 9.89 10.59
N LYS A 114 17.77 10.90 11.27
CA LYS A 114 17.42 11.21 12.66
C LYS A 114 16.06 11.89 12.73
N CYS A 115 15.33 11.70 13.83
CA CYS A 115 14.10 12.45 14.09
C CYS A 115 14.45 13.90 14.50
N GLN A 116 14.73 14.74 13.50
CA GLN A 116 15.14 16.14 13.68
C GLN A 116 14.85 16.99 12.44
N ILE A 117 15.01 18.30 12.55
CA ILE A 117 14.66 19.30 11.54
C ILE A 117 15.73 19.50 10.45
N THR A 118 16.80 18.74 10.47
CA THR A 118 17.89 18.82 9.48
C THR A 118 18.17 17.44 8.89
N LYS A 119 18.60 17.41 7.63
CA LYS A 119 18.99 16.17 6.97
C LYS A 119 20.28 15.63 7.58
N GLU A 120 20.18 14.60 8.37
CA GLU A 120 21.32 13.93 9.01
C GLU A 120 21.00 12.43 9.21
N PRO A 121 21.71 11.52 8.56
CA PRO A 121 21.47 10.09 8.72
C PRO A 121 21.90 9.61 10.12
N VAL A 122 21.20 8.63 10.68
CA VAL A 122 21.68 7.86 11.85
C VAL A 122 22.93 7.09 11.44
N THR A 123 22.87 6.42 10.30
CA THR A 123 24.00 5.69 9.68
C THR A 123 24.03 6.01 8.18
N ALA A 124 25.12 6.52 7.69
CA ALA A 124 25.24 6.91 6.28
C ALA A 124 25.01 5.72 5.35
N GLY A 125 24.12 5.88 4.36
CA GLY A 125 23.77 4.86 3.38
C GLY A 125 22.83 3.75 3.89
N ALA A 126 22.50 3.74 5.19
CA ALA A 126 21.56 2.76 5.75
C ALA A 126 20.11 3.04 5.32
N PRO A 127 19.19 2.06 5.41
CA PRO A 127 17.78 2.25 5.11
C PRO A 127 17.06 3.16 6.12
N GLY A 128 15.88 3.62 5.75
CA GLY A 128 14.99 4.42 6.61
C GLY A 128 13.55 4.42 6.10
N HIS A 129 12.60 4.61 7.00
CA HIS A 129 11.18 4.61 6.72
C HIS A 129 10.69 5.94 6.11
N GLY A 130 11.16 6.24 4.90
CA GLY A 130 10.76 7.44 4.15
C GLY A 130 9.36 7.34 3.51
N CYS A 131 8.80 6.13 3.36
CA CYS A 131 7.41 5.90 2.98
C CYS A 131 6.48 5.76 4.18
N GLY A 132 7.05 5.59 5.38
CA GLY A 132 6.28 5.50 6.62
C GLY A 132 5.68 4.12 6.90
N HIS A 133 6.19 3.05 6.32
CA HIS A 133 5.66 1.70 6.56
C HIS A 133 5.83 1.23 8.02
N ASN A 134 6.75 1.83 8.79
CA ASN A 134 6.78 1.67 10.24
C ASN A 134 5.48 2.12 10.93
N LEU A 135 4.85 3.18 10.40
CA LEU A 135 3.56 3.69 10.86
C LEU A 135 2.42 2.84 10.32
N LEU A 136 2.52 2.46 9.03
CA LEU A 136 1.53 1.64 8.34
C LEU A 136 1.31 0.32 9.06
N GLY A 137 2.36 -0.45 9.27
CA GLY A 137 2.31 -1.73 9.98
C GLY A 137 1.82 -1.59 11.42
N ALA A 138 2.29 -0.56 12.15
CA ALA A 138 1.86 -0.31 13.53
C ALA A 138 0.37 0.05 13.63
N GLY A 139 -0.14 0.92 12.76
CA GLY A 139 -1.55 1.28 12.68
C GLY A 139 -2.43 0.08 12.35
N ALA A 140 -2.03 -0.70 11.35
CA ALA A 140 -2.73 -1.89 10.89
C ALA A 140 -2.82 -2.97 11.98
N VAL A 141 -1.70 -3.33 12.63
CA VAL A 141 -1.69 -4.34 13.70
C VAL A 141 -2.49 -3.89 14.92
N THR A 142 -2.42 -2.61 15.26
CA THR A 142 -3.21 -2.03 16.36
C THR A 142 -4.71 -2.10 16.07
N GLY A 143 -5.12 -1.76 14.85
CA GLY A 143 -6.51 -1.89 14.38
C GLY A 143 -7.00 -3.33 14.44
N ALA A 144 -6.22 -4.29 13.95
CA ALA A 144 -6.55 -5.71 13.99
C ALA A 144 -6.73 -6.24 15.43
N ILE A 145 -5.86 -5.82 16.36
CA ILE A 145 -5.98 -6.18 17.78
C ILE A 145 -7.24 -5.58 18.42
N ALA A 146 -7.58 -4.33 18.10
CA ALA A 146 -8.79 -3.70 18.60
C ALA A 146 -10.07 -4.44 18.13
N ILE A 147 -10.10 -4.81 16.85
CA ILE A 147 -11.19 -5.59 16.26
C ILE A 147 -11.28 -6.98 16.92
N ARG A 148 -10.14 -7.66 17.08
CA ARG A 148 -10.07 -8.96 17.77
C ARG A 148 -10.70 -8.88 19.17
N ARG A 149 -10.32 -7.86 19.96
CA ARG A 149 -10.86 -7.66 21.32
C ARG A 149 -12.36 -7.40 21.31
N PHE A 150 -12.86 -6.68 20.30
CA PHE A 150 -14.30 -6.47 20.09
C PHE A 150 -15.03 -7.78 19.78
N LEU A 151 -14.52 -8.58 18.82
CA LEU A 151 -15.13 -9.87 18.46
C LEU A 151 -15.18 -10.83 19.65
N GLU A 152 -14.11 -10.90 20.45
CA GLU A 152 -14.06 -11.74 21.67
C GLU A 152 -15.11 -11.31 22.69
N LYS A 153 -15.17 -10.00 23.01
CA LYS A 153 -16.07 -9.46 24.03
C LYS A 153 -17.54 -9.62 23.64
N GLU A 154 -17.88 -9.30 22.40
CA GLU A 154 -19.26 -9.34 21.92
C GLU A 154 -19.68 -10.73 21.37
N LYS A 155 -18.74 -11.67 21.25
CA LYS A 155 -18.96 -13.01 20.68
C LYS A 155 -19.64 -12.95 19.31
N ILE A 156 -19.21 -12.01 18.48
CA ILE A 156 -19.71 -11.84 17.12
C ILE A 156 -19.04 -12.89 16.22
N PRO A 157 -19.81 -13.62 15.39
CA PRO A 157 -19.23 -14.52 14.42
C PRO A 157 -18.50 -13.74 13.32
N GLY A 158 -17.40 -14.29 12.85
CA GLY A 158 -16.57 -13.75 11.80
C GLY A 158 -15.08 -13.86 12.17
N THR A 159 -14.24 -13.54 11.22
CA THR A 159 -12.78 -13.68 11.32
C THR A 159 -12.11 -12.36 10.96
N ILE A 160 -11.20 -11.90 11.79
CA ILE A 160 -10.24 -10.86 11.44
C ILE A 160 -8.91 -11.50 11.06
N ARG A 161 -8.34 -11.15 9.90
CA ARG A 161 -7.00 -11.54 9.46
C ARG A 161 -6.12 -10.32 9.33
N PHE A 162 -4.99 -10.32 10.01
CA PHE A 162 -3.91 -9.37 9.74
C PHE A 162 -2.94 -10.02 8.75
N TYR A 163 -2.57 -9.30 7.71
CA TYR A 163 -1.56 -9.70 6.74
C TYR A 163 -0.29 -8.90 6.95
N GLY A 164 0.82 -9.59 7.23
CA GLY A 164 2.15 -9.01 7.16
C GLY A 164 2.64 -9.02 5.73
N CYS A 165 2.73 -7.84 5.12
CA CYS A 165 3.03 -7.64 3.70
C CYS A 165 4.44 -7.07 3.53
N PRO A 166 5.46 -7.88 3.17
CA PRO A 166 6.80 -7.42 2.84
C PRO A 166 6.87 -6.87 1.42
N GLU A 167 8.00 -6.27 1.05
CA GLU A 167 8.41 -5.94 -0.34
C GLU A 167 7.45 -5.00 -1.09
N GLU A 168 6.74 -4.09 -0.40
CA GLU A 168 5.87 -3.14 -1.09
C GLU A 168 6.68 -2.18 -1.95
N GLU A 169 7.83 -1.70 -1.46
CA GLU A 169 8.73 -0.80 -2.19
C GLU A 169 9.37 -1.45 -3.45
N LEU A 170 9.26 -2.76 -3.56
CA LEU A 170 9.61 -3.52 -4.76
C LEU A 170 8.39 -3.77 -5.66
N LEU A 171 7.18 -3.38 -5.25
CA LEU A 171 5.90 -3.65 -5.93
C LEU A 171 5.67 -5.15 -6.18
N SER A 172 6.09 -6.02 -5.25
CA SER A 172 6.13 -7.47 -5.49
C SER A 172 5.54 -8.32 -4.37
N GLY A 173 5.49 -7.83 -3.14
CA GLY A 173 5.11 -8.63 -1.98
C GLY A 173 3.70 -9.18 -2.08
N LYS A 174 2.69 -8.32 -2.26
CA LYS A 174 1.27 -8.73 -2.35
C LYS A 174 0.98 -9.46 -3.65
N VAL A 175 1.69 -9.16 -4.74
CA VAL A 175 1.62 -9.94 -6.00
C VAL A 175 2.03 -11.39 -5.75
N LYS A 176 3.16 -11.62 -5.08
CA LYS A 176 3.64 -12.95 -4.69
C LYS A 176 2.69 -13.62 -3.69
N MET A 177 2.19 -12.87 -2.70
CA MET A 177 1.20 -13.38 -1.75
C MET A 177 -0.07 -13.85 -2.46
N ALA A 178 -0.53 -13.13 -3.49
CA ALA A 178 -1.66 -13.54 -4.33
C ALA A 178 -1.33 -14.79 -5.16
N TYR A 179 -0.13 -14.85 -5.76
CA TYR A 179 0.34 -16.02 -6.50
C TYR A 179 0.34 -17.30 -5.63
N TYR A 180 0.72 -17.18 -4.35
CA TYR A 180 0.69 -18.28 -3.38
C TYR A 180 -0.64 -18.41 -2.64
N HIS A 181 -1.73 -17.84 -3.16
CA HIS A 181 -3.10 -17.98 -2.64
C HIS A 181 -3.29 -17.57 -1.16
N MET A 182 -2.44 -16.66 -0.66
CA MET A 182 -2.52 -16.25 0.75
C MET A 182 -3.79 -15.47 1.08
N PHE A 183 -4.42 -14.82 0.10
CA PHE A 183 -5.64 -14.04 0.29
C PHE A 183 -6.93 -14.86 0.17
N ASP A 184 -6.84 -16.15 -0.13
CA ASP A 184 -8.01 -17.00 -0.33
C ASP A 184 -8.94 -17.01 0.89
N GLY A 185 -10.23 -16.95 0.62
CA GLY A 185 -11.28 -16.98 1.63
C GLY A 185 -11.50 -15.68 2.40
N CYS A 186 -10.86 -14.57 2.01
CA CYS A 186 -11.20 -13.25 2.51
C CYS A 186 -12.40 -12.65 1.78
N ASP A 187 -13.29 -11.99 2.52
CA ASP A 187 -14.46 -11.32 1.96
C ASP A 187 -14.15 -9.87 1.55
N MET A 188 -13.31 -9.16 2.34
CA MET A 188 -12.96 -7.75 2.15
C MET A 188 -11.61 -7.43 2.79
N ALA A 189 -10.93 -6.39 2.29
CA ALA A 189 -9.68 -5.90 2.83
C ALA A 189 -9.77 -4.44 3.29
N LEU A 190 -9.03 -4.13 4.35
CA LEU A 190 -8.82 -2.78 4.87
C LEU A 190 -7.34 -2.41 4.67
N SER A 191 -7.09 -1.28 4.02
CA SER A 191 -5.76 -0.76 3.76
C SER A 191 -5.68 0.75 3.99
N TRP A 192 -4.49 1.25 4.29
CA TRP A 192 -4.22 2.66 4.47
C TRP A 192 -2.78 3.01 4.12
N HIS A 193 -2.48 4.30 3.99
CA HIS A 193 -1.11 4.75 3.82
C HIS A 193 -0.85 6.06 4.59
N PRO A 194 0.30 6.21 5.28
CA PRO A 194 0.71 7.47 5.88
C PRO A 194 1.03 8.51 4.79
N MET A 195 0.42 9.68 4.90
CA MET A 195 0.60 10.80 3.95
C MET A 195 0.64 12.14 4.69
N SER A 196 0.52 13.23 3.95
CA SER A 196 0.40 14.59 4.50
C SER A 196 -1.06 15.03 4.72
N SER A 197 -2.04 14.18 4.43
CA SER A 197 -3.47 14.49 4.49
C SER A 197 -4.30 13.32 5.03
N ASN A 198 -5.48 13.64 5.57
CA ASN A 198 -6.49 12.65 5.93
C ASN A 198 -7.51 12.58 4.79
N MET A 199 -7.55 11.47 4.07
CA MET A 199 -8.32 11.36 2.83
C MET A 199 -8.74 9.92 2.56
N VAL A 200 -9.94 9.73 1.99
CA VAL A 200 -10.31 8.45 1.37
C VAL A 200 -9.87 8.49 -0.08
N CYS A 201 -9.27 7.41 -0.56
CA CYS A 201 -8.77 7.30 -1.91
C CYS A 201 -9.67 6.35 -2.72
N ASP A 202 -10.30 6.91 -3.75
CA ASP A 202 -11.31 6.22 -4.55
C ASP A 202 -10.68 5.36 -5.66
N GLU A 203 -9.72 5.95 -6.35
CA GLU A 203 -8.95 5.36 -7.43
C GLU A 203 -7.57 6.02 -7.44
N GLY A 204 -6.64 5.51 -8.19
CA GLY A 204 -5.50 6.38 -8.46
C GLY A 204 -4.13 5.76 -8.46
N TYR A 205 -3.97 4.53 -7.99
CA TYR A 205 -2.74 3.81 -8.24
C TYR A 205 -2.77 3.23 -9.65
N LEU A 206 -1.71 3.53 -10.41
CA LEU A 206 -1.52 3.01 -11.75
C LEU A 206 -0.98 1.58 -11.70
N ALA A 207 -1.38 0.76 -12.66
CA ALA A 207 -0.68 -0.48 -12.93
C ALA A 207 0.78 -0.21 -13.31
N SER A 208 1.69 -1.08 -12.91
CA SER A 208 3.12 -0.95 -13.18
C SER A 208 3.76 -2.31 -13.44
N ALA A 209 4.81 -2.35 -14.25
CA ALA A 209 5.66 -3.53 -14.36
C ALA A 209 7.13 -3.16 -14.53
N SER A 210 7.96 -4.04 -14.00
CA SER A 210 9.42 -4.01 -14.08
C SER A 210 9.89 -5.11 -15.01
N VAL A 211 10.69 -4.76 -16.02
CA VAL A 211 11.20 -5.72 -17.00
C VAL A 211 12.68 -5.47 -17.29
N LYS A 212 13.47 -6.54 -17.35
CA LYS A 212 14.87 -6.52 -17.75
C LYS A 212 15.05 -7.14 -19.12
N TYR A 213 15.78 -6.43 -19.97
CA TYR A 213 16.22 -6.89 -21.28
C TYR A 213 17.71 -7.15 -21.20
N LYS A 214 18.12 -8.43 -21.24
CA LYS A 214 19.53 -8.87 -21.18
C LYS A 214 19.96 -9.32 -22.55
N PHE A 215 20.95 -8.65 -23.13
CA PHE A 215 21.49 -8.96 -24.44
C PHE A 215 22.78 -9.73 -24.32
N LYS A 216 22.97 -10.71 -25.23
CA LYS A 216 24.16 -11.50 -25.36
C LYS A 216 24.68 -11.47 -26.81
N GLY A 217 25.87 -10.98 -26.96
CA GLY A 217 26.57 -10.86 -28.23
C GLY A 217 27.88 -11.66 -28.25
N ARG A 218 28.90 -11.09 -28.87
CA ARG A 218 30.22 -11.70 -28.99
C ARG A 218 31.32 -10.66 -28.90
N THR A 219 32.29 -10.88 -28.02
CA THR A 219 33.44 -9.99 -27.86
C THR A 219 34.35 -9.99 -29.10
N SER A 220 35.02 -8.87 -29.32
CA SER A 220 36.15 -8.73 -30.24
C SER A 220 36.98 -7.52 -29.83
N HIS A 221 38.23 -7.46 -30.34
CA HIS A 221 39.04 -6.25 -30.17
C HIS A 221 38.48 -5.14 -31.07
N ALA A 222 37.98 -4.09 -30.48
CA ALA A 222 37.19 -3.04 -31.18
C ALA A 222 37.98 -2.30 -32.29
N ALA A 223 39.31 -2.20 -32.20
CA ALA A 223 40.13 -1.56 -33.22
C ALA A 223 40.78 -2.56 -34.20
N PHE A 224 41.06 -3.81 -33.77
CA PHE A 224 41.79 -4.76 -34.57
C PHE A 224 40.87 -5.64 -35.43
N ALA A 225 39.73 -6.06 -34.91
CA ALA A 225 38.81 -6.97 -35.59
C ALA A 225 37.35 -6.70 -35.20
N PRO A 226 36.83 -5.44 -35.35
CA PRO A 226 35.47 -5.08 -34.93
C PRO A 226 34.41 -5.91 -35.66
N GLU A 227 34.66 -6.31 -36.93
CA GLU A 227 33.74 -7.12 -37.74
C GLU A 227 33.46 -8.52 -37.17
N ARG A 228 34.27 -8.99 -36.23
CA ARG A 228 34.08 -10.27 -35.55
C ARG A 228 33.22 -10.15 -34.29
N GLY A 229 33.00 -8.94 -33.79
CA GLY A 229 32.16 -8.65 -32.63
C GLY A 229 30.68 -8.62 -32.96
N ARG A 230 29.87 -8.77 -31.93
CA ARG A 230 28.42 -8.45 -31.93
C ARG A 230 28.14 -7.75 -30.63
N SER A 231 27.83 -6.46 -30.71
CA SER A 231 27.71 -5.59 -29.53
C SER A 231 26.35 -5.72 -28.89
N ALA A 232 26.34 -6.27 -27.68
CA ALA A 232 25.15 -6.29 -26.83
C ALA A 232 24.75 -4.87 -26.37
N LEU A 233 25.72 -3.93 -26.23
CA LEU A 233 25.43 -2.55 -25.89
C LEU A 233 24.66 -1.82 -26.98
N ASP A 234 25.05 -2.05 -28.27
CA ASP A 234 24.31 -1.46 -29.40
C ASP A 234 22.86 -1.93 -29.44
N ALA A 235 22.58 -3.20 -29.06
CA ALA A 235 21.23 -3.71 -28.93
C ALA A 235 20.44 -2.97 -27.78
N VAL A 236 21.08 -2.70 -26.66
CA VAL A 236 20.48 -1.89 -25.57
C VAL A 236 20.15 -0.47 -26.06
N GLU A 237 21.10 0.17 -26.76
CA GLU A 237 20.90 1.53 -27.27
C GLU A 237 19.77 1.58 -28.31
N LEU A 238 19.73 0.64 -29.26
CA LEU A 238 18.66 0.53 -30.26
C LEU A 238 17.30 0.24 -29.62
N THR A 239 17.27 -0.60 -28.59
CA THR A 239 16.05 -0.83 -27.80
C THR A 239 15.56 0.46 -27.16
N SER A 240 16.47 1.25 -26.57
CA SER A 240 16.15 2.51 -25.92
C SER A 240 15.64 3.56 -26.94
N VAL A 241 16.25 3.61 -28.12
CA VAL A 241 15.77 4.47 -29.22
C VAL A 241 14.37 4.04 -29.67
N GLY A 242 14.14 2.75 -29.89
CA GLY A 242 12.85 2.20 -30.28
C GLY A 242 11.77 2.45 -29.21
N ALA A 243 12.10 2.30 -27.93
CA ALA A 243 11.21 2.62 -26.83
C ALA A 243 10.82 4.12 -26.82
N ASN A 244 11.75 5.03 -27.16
CA ASN A 244 11.46 6.45 -27.27
C ASN A 244 10.48 6.77 -28.41
N TYR A 245 10.57 6.09 -29.54
CA TYR A 245 9.57 6.20 -30.60
C TYR A 245 8.23 5.57 -30.21
N LEU A 246 8.23 4.49 -29.44
CA LEU A 246 7.02 3.84 -28.95
C LEU A 246 6.20 4.77 -28.06
N ARG A 247 6.81 5.69 -27.31
CA ARG A 247 6.12 6.66 -26.43
C ARG A 247 5.08 7.52 -27.14
N GLU A 248 5.27 7.81 -28.42
CA GLU A 248 4.28 8.53 -29.23
C GLU A 248 3.00 7.72 -29.47
N HIS A 249 3.07 6.41 -29.32
CA HIS A 249 2.03 5.47 -29.73
C HIS A 249 1.48 4.64 -28.58
N VAL A 250 1.60 5.12 -27.36
CA VAL A 250 0.95 4.60 -26.14
C VAL A 250 -0.06 5.61 -25.63
N MET A 251 -0.93 5.22 -24.71
CA MET A 251 -1.96 6.10 -24.16
C MET A 251 -1.35 7.28 -23.35
N ASP A 252 -2.08 8.38 -23.24
CA ASP A 252 -1.61 9.65 -22.67
C ASP A 252 -1.04 9.52 -21.25
N LYS A 253 -1.64 8.70 -20.40
CA LYS A 253 -1.23 8.51 -19.00
C LYS A 253 -0.11 7.47 -18.83
N ALA A 254 0.30 6.77 -19.90
CA ALA A 254 1.36 5.78 -19.82
C ALA A 254 2.74 6.42 -19.60
N ARG A 255 3.61 5.72 -18.90
CA ARG A 255 5.01 6.09 -18.69
C ARG A 255 5.93 4.90 -18.97
N ILE A 256 7.04 5.17 -19.64
CA ILE A 256 8.11 4.21 -19.90
C ILE A 256 9.40 4.83 -19.39
N HIS A 257 9.94 4.30 -18.32
CA HIS A 257 11.21 4.73 -17.72
C HIS A 257 12.26 3.66 -17.96
N TYR A 258 13.54 4.00 -18.11
CA TYR A 258 14.58 3.00 -18.20
C TYR A 258 15.94 3.53 -17.75
N THR A 259 16.82 2.59 -17.44
CA THR A 259 18.24 2.80 -17.24
C THR A 259 19.04 1.69 -17.91
N THR A 260 20.27 1.99 -18.33
CA THR A 260 21.24 0.95 -18.70
C THR A 260 21.78 0.35 -17.41
N ASP A 261 21.51 -0.93 -17.18
CA ASP A 261 21.89 -1.69 -15.99
C ASP A 261 23.35 -2.21 -16.10
N SER A 262 23.76 -2.62 -17.34
CA SER A 262 25.12 -3.05 -17.65
C SER A 262 25.45 -2.69 -19.10
N GLY A 263 26.65 -2.16 -19.36
CA GLY A 263 27.06 -1.65 -20.68
C GLY A 263 28.46 -2.13 -21.17
N GLY A 264 29.04 -3.16 -20.56
CA GLY A 264 30.38 -3.66 -20.90
C GLY A 264 31.48 -3.16 -19.97
N PHE A 265 32.76 -3.41 -20.29
CA PHE A 265 33.89 -3.17 -19.38
C PHE A 265 34.84 -2.07 -19.87
N ALA A 266 35.21 -2.06 -21.15
CA ALA A 266 36.19 -1.13 -21.67
C ALA A 266 35.93 -0.81 -23.16
N PRO A 267 36.21 0.43 -23.61
CA PRO A 267 35.88 0.87 -24.98
C PRO A 267 36.62 0.12 -26.11
N ASN A 268 37.73 -0.54 -25.80
CA ASN A 268 38.52 -1.31 -26.75
C ASN A 268 38.06 -2.77 -26.89
N ILE A 269 36.99 -3.16 -26.21
CA ILE A 269 36.36 -4.49 -26.24
C ILE A 269 34.93 -4.35 -26.68
N VAL A 270 34.52 -5.03 -27.76
CA VAL A 270 33.09 -5.11 -28.14
C VAL A 270 32.33 -5.83 -27.04
N PRO A 271 31.31 -5.20 -26.41
CA PRO A 271 30.57 -5.79 -25.29
C PRO A 271 29.75 -7.00 -25.73
N ASP A 272 29.98 -8.16 -25.12
CA ASP A 272 29.19 -9.38 -25.35
C ASP A 272 28.00 -9.53 -24.41
N LYS A 273 27.93 -8.71 -23.39
CA LYS A 273 26.81 -8.67 -22.45
C LYS A 273 26.48 -7.21 -22.12
N ALA A 274 25.21 -6.88 -22.20
CA ALA A 274 24.65 -5.62 -21.75
C ALA A 274 23.17 -5.82 -21.33
N SER A 275 22.67 -4.97 -20.47
CA SER A 275 21.28 -5.03 -20.05
C SER A 275 20.68 -3.64 -19.85
N ALA A 276 19.38 -3.56 -20.07
CA ALA A 276 18.57 -2.39 -19.73
C ALA A 276 17.41 -2.81 -18.83
N TRP A 277 17.09 -1.95 -17.88
CA TRP A 277 16.00 -2.14 -16.94
C TRP A 277 14.93 -1.08 -17.16
N TYR A 278 13.69 -1.53 -17.38
CA TYR A 278 12.54 -0.70 -17.69
C TYR A 278 11.46 -0.81 -16.64
N PHE A 279 10.82 0.31 -16.36
CA PHE A 279 9.54 0.39 -15.69
C PHE A 279 8.50 0.92 -16.66
N THR A 280 7.34 0.28 -16.70
CA THR A 280 6.16 0.74 -17.43
C THR A 280 5.04 1.02 -16.45
N ARG A 281 4.30 2.10 -16.67
CA ARG A 281 3.09 2.44 -15.91
C ARG A 281 1.98 2.81 -16.86
N ALA A 282 0.75 2.40 -16.53
CA ALA A 282 -0.45 2.78 -17.29
C ALA A 282 -1.69 2.72 -16.36
N PRO A 283 -2.82 3.31 -16.76
CA PRO A 283 -4.05 3.29 -15.99
C PRO A 283 -4.51 1.88 -15.61
N HIS A 284 -4.38 0.90 -16.52
CA HIS A 284 -4.83 -0.47 -16.30
C HIS A 284 -3.73 -1.48 -16.59
N ILE A 285 -3.79 -2.63 -15.92
CA ILE A 285 -2.81 -3.71 -16.11
C ILE A 285 -2.82 -4.26 -17.54
N SER A 286 -3.97 -4.27 -18.22
CA SER A 286 -4.09 -4.64 -19.63
C SER A 286 -3.24 -3.75 -20.54
N ASP A 287 -3.18 -2.46 -20.24
CA ASP A 287 -2.37 -1.48 -20.97
C ASP A 287 -0.88 -1.72 -20.73
N VAL A 288 -0.50 -2.03 -19.50
CA VAL A 288 0.88 -2.39 -19.15
C VAL A 288 1.31 -3.65 -19.90
N LYS A 289 0.47 -4.69 -19.93
CA LYS A 289 0.72 -5.93 -20.68
C LYS A 289 0.94 -5.64 -22.18
N GLU A 290 0.12 -4.77 -22.80
CA GLU A 290 0.30 -4.39 -24.21
C GLU A 290 1.58 -3.59 -24.43
N ILE A 291 1.94 -2.66 -23.54
CA ILE A 291 3.21 -1.93 -23.63
C ILE A 291 4.39 -2.88 -23.53
N LEU A 292 4.38 -3.82 -22.58
CA LEU A 292 5.44 -4.83 -22.42
C LEU A 292 5.59 -5.69 -23.67
N ARG A 293 4.48 -6.16 -24.25
CA ARG A 293 4.47 -6.92 -25.51
C ARG A 293 5.17 -6.14 -26.64
N ARG A 294 4.86 -4.85 -26.77
CA ARG A 294 5.43 -3.99 -27.82
C ARG A 294 6.89 -3.66 -27.56
N LEU A 295 7.28 -3.39 -26.31
CA LEU A 295 8.70 -3.24 -25.91
C LEU A 295 9.49 -4.51 -26.18
N GLY A 296 8.90 -5.69 -25.95
CA GLY A 296 9.49 -6.97 -26.29
C GLY A 296 9.80 -7.09 -27.78
N LEU A 297 8.89 -6.65 -28.66
CA LEU A 297 9.12 -6.62 -30.11
C LEU A 297 10.24 -5.63 -30.49
N VAL A 298 10.32 -4.49 -29.82
CA VAL A 298 11.42 -3.51 -30.03
C VAL A 298 12.76 -4.16 -29.66
N ALA A 299 12.84 -4.82 -28.50
CA ALA A 299 14.06 -5.49 -28.04
C ALA A 299 14.47 -6.65 -28.98
N GLN A 300 13.51 -7.44 -29.43
CA GLN A 300 13.75 -8.50 -30.44
C GLN A 300 14.26 -7.92 -31.77
N GLY A 301 13.66 -6.81 -32.23
CA GLY A 301 14.12 -6.09 -33.43
C GLY A 301 15.56 -5.58 -33.28
N ALA A 302 15.91 -5.01 -32.13
CA ALA A 302 17.27 -4.57 -31.81
C ALA A 302 18.26 -5.73 -31.80
N ALA A 303 17.89 -6.87 -31.23
CA ALA A 303 18.70 -8.08 -31.23
C ALA A 303 18.94 -8.59 -32.66
N MET A 304 17.93 -8.59 -33.53
CA MET A 304 18.07 -8.95 -34.93
C MET A 304 19.01 -8.00 -35.69
N MET A 305 18.89 -6.68 -35.46
CA MET A 305 19.73 -5.66 -36.11
C MET A 305 21.21 -5.79 -35.74
N THR A 306 21.51 -6.24 -34.53
CA THR A 306 22.87 -6.38 -33.97
C THR A 306 23.41 -7.82 -34.04
N GLU A 307 22.63 -8.77 -34.55
CA GLU A 307 22.91 -10.20 -34.53
C GLU A 307 23.27 -10.70 -33.11
N THR A 308 22.55 -10.26 -32.11
CA THR A 308 22.64 -10.66 -30.69
C THR A 308 21.42 -11.47 -30.27
N GLU A 309 21.47 -12.08 -29.09
CA GLU A 309 20.33 -12.74 -28.44
C GLU A 309 19.77 -11.82 -27.35
N VAL A 310 18.44 -11.85 -27.11
CA VAL A 310 17.80 -11.15 -26.00
C VAL A 310 17.04 -12.12 -25.10
N ASP A 311 17.29 -12.01 -23.80
CA ASP A 311 16.48 -12.60 -22.73
C ASP A 311 15.63 -11.50 -22.09
N ILE A 312 14.32 -11.73 -22.06
CA ILE A 312 13.33 -10.76 -21.54
C ILE A 312 12.76 -11.33 -20.26
N LYS A 313 13.02 -10.67 -19.13
CA LYS A 313 12.50 -11.09 -17.85
C LYS A 313 11.60 -9.99 -17.24
N VAL A 314 10.31 -10.27 -17.09
CA VAL A 314 9.44 -9.48 -16.24
C VAL A 314 9.79 -9.84 -14.80
N GLU A 315 10.28 -8.88 -14.04
CA GLU A 315 10.68 -9.09 -12.64
C GLU A 315 9.44 -9.14 -11.73
N TYR A 316 8.50 -8.23 -11.98
CA TYR A 316 7.19 -8.16 -11.33
C TYR A 316 6.26 -7.19 -12.09
N GLY A 317 4.99 -7.30 -11.82
CA GLY A 317 3.99 -6.31 -12.23
C GLY A 317 2.87 -6.26 -11.21
N CYS A 318 2.36 -5.06 -10.93
CA CYS A 318 1.22 -4.84 -10.05
C CYS A 318 0.05 -4.21 -10.81
N CYS A 319 -1.17 -4.55 -10.39
CA CYS A 319 -2.40 -4.04 -10.96
C CYS A 319 -2.68 -2.60 -10.54
N ASP A 320 -3.54 -1.93 -11.29
CA ASP A 320 -4.23 -0.72 -10.87
C ASP A 320 -5.17 -1.01 -9.70
N MET A 321 -5.37 -0.01 -8.84
CA MET A 321 -6.26 -0.13 -7.69
C MET A 321 -7.71 0.11 -8.12
N LEU A 322 -8.58 -0.80 -7.75
CA LEU A 322 -10.03 -0.68 -7.88
C LEU A 322 -10.63 -0.14 -6.59
N GLY A 323 -11.72 0.60 -6.70
CA GLY A 323 -12.48 1.12 -5.57
C GLY A 323 -13.96 0.78 -5.67
N GLU A 324 -14.64 0.70 -4.53
CA GLU A 324 -16.08 0.57 -4.40
C GLU A 324 -16.64 1.79 -3.67
N LYS A 325 -17.49 2.53 -4.35
CA LYS A 325 -18.06 3.78 -3.82
C LYS A 325 -18.71 3.60 -2.44
N SER A 326 -19.42 2.51 -2.22
CA SER A 326 -20.07 2.27 -0.91
C SER A 326 -19.05 1.94 0.20
N PHE A 327 -17.90 1.36 -0.14
CA PHE A 327 -16.83 1.12 0.83
C PHE A 327 -16.10 2.42 1.19
N GLU A 328 -15.87 3.24 0.20
CA GLU A 328 -15.31 4.59 0.37
C GLU A 328 -16.23 5.48 1.20
N ASP A 329 -17.54 5.49 0.91
CA ASP A 329 -18.55 6.22 1.69
C ASP A 329 -18.51 5.77 3.17
N LEU A 330 -18.46 4.46 3.42
CA LEU A 330 -18.34 3.90 4.77
C LEU A 330 -17.06 4.35 5.48
N THR A 331 -15.93 4.33 4.76
CA THR A 331 -14.64 4.76 5.32
C THR A 331 -14.66 6.26 5.64
N TRP A 332 -15.19 7.07 4.72
CA TRP A 332 -15.33 8.50 4.90
C TRP A 332 -16.25 8.88 6.08
N GLU A 333 -17.36 8.17 6.25
CA GLU A 333 -18.25 8.32 7.41
C GLU A 333 -17.49 8.02 8.71
N ASN A 334 -16.74 6.92 8.77
CA ASN A 334 -15.94 6.58 9.95
C ASN A 334 -14.84 7.60 10.23
N MET A 335 -14.15 8.12 9.21
CA MET A 335 -13.18 9.19 9.40
C MET A 335 -13.80 10.46 10.01
N ASN A 336 -15.02 10.80 9.59
CA ASN A 336 -15.75 11.98 10.14
C ASN A 336 -16.32 11.75 11.55
N GLU A 337 -16.61 10.50 11.93
CA GLU A 337 -17.08 10.16 13.27
C GLU A 337 -15.94 10.15 14.31
N ILE A 338 -14.71 9.90 13.88
CA ILE A 338 -13.54 9.74 14.74
C ILE A 338 -12.76 11.06 14.79
N GLU A 339 -12.55 11.57 15.99
CA GLU A 339 -11.79 12.81 16.19
C GLU A 339 -10.34 12.65 15.69
N PRO A 340 -9.87 13.55 14.79
CA PRO A 340 -8.48 13.53 14.34
C PRO A 340 -7.52 13.90 15.49
N PRO A 341 -6.20 13.63 15.32
CA PRO A 341 -5.19 13.96 16.32
C PRO A 341 -5.12 15.46 16.61
N VAL A 342 -4.89 15.80 17.88
CA VAL A 342 -4.56 17.15 18.32
C VAL A 342 -3.05 17.26 18.52
N TYR A 343 -2.44 18.32 17.97
CA TYR A 343 -1.02 18.54 18.01
C TYR A 343 -0.63 19.62 19.02
N THR A 344 0.51 19.44 19.70
CA THR A 344 1.10 20.43 20.62
C THR A 344 1.80 21.54 19.86
N GLU A 345 2.15 22.63 20.54
CA GLU A 345 2.93 23.72 19.95
C GLU A 345 4.30 23.26 19.49
N GLU A 346 4.95 22.35 20.23
CA GLU A 346 6.25 21.77 19.86
C GLU A 346 6.16 20.91 18.61
N GLU A 347 5.09 20.11 18.46
CA GLU A 347 4.83 19.31 17.26
C GLU A 347 4.58 20.19 16.05
N LEU A 348 3.79 21.25 16.20
CA LEU A 348 3.55 22.22 15.13
C LEU A 348 4.83 22.99 14.74
N ALA A 349 5.69 23.34 15.70
CA ALA A 349 6.98 23.97 15.43
C ALA A 349 7.95 23.03 14.70
N PHE A 350 8.01 21.76 15.11
CA PHE A 350 8.77 20.72 14.41
C PHE A 350 8.28 20.52 12.98
N ALA A 351 6.96 20.34 12.80
CA ALA A 351 6.34 20.22 11.50
C ALA A 351 6.59 21.41 10.59
N LYS A 352 6.49 22.64 11.14
CA LYS A 352 6.77 23.89 10.40
C LYS A 352 8.21 23.95 9.92
N SER A 353 9.16 23.56 10.77
CA SER A 353 10.57 23.52 10.41
C SER A 353 10.86 22.55 9.27
N LEU A 354 10.21 21.38 9.24
CA LEU A 354 10.31 20.43 8.11
C LEU A 354 9.65 21.01 6.85
N GLN A 355 8.45 21.60 6.98
CA GLN A 355 7.72 22.21 5.87
C GLN A 355 8.50 23.35 5.21
N ASP A 356 9.26 24.14 5.99
CA ASP A 356 10.05 25.26 5.47
C ASP A 356 11.25 24.82 4.62
N THR A 357 11.61 23.53 4.65
CA THR A 357 12.63 22.97 3.77
C THR A 357 12.06 22.48 2.42
N VAL A 358 10.74 22.51 2.24
CA VAL A 358 10.05 22.07 1.00
C VAL A 358 9.95 23.24 0.03
N ASP A 359 10.04 22.93 -1.27
CA ASP A 359 9.85 23.93 -2.32
C ASP A 359 8.47 24.61 -2.19
N SER A 360 8.47 25.94 -2.34
CA SER A 360 7.27 26.75 -2.14
C SER A 360 6.14 26.44 -3.12
N ALA A 361 6.46 26.04 -4.35
CA ALA A 361 5.46 25.67 -5.36
C ALA A 361 4.81 24.32 -5.04
N ILE A 362 5.59 23.35 -4.57
CA ILE A 362 5.07 22.04 -4.11
C ILE A 362 4.15 22.27 -2.92
N LYS A 363 4.60 23.04 -1.91
CA LYS A 363 3.78 23.35 -0.74
C LYS A 363 2.47 24.03 -1.12
N ALA A 364 2.51 25.04 -1.99
CA ALA A 364 1.31 25.75 -2.43
C ALA A 364 0.35 24.85 -3.23
N HIS A 365 0.90 23.93 -4.02
CA HIS A 365 0.11 22.93 -4.75
C HIS A 365 -0.64 22.02 -3.76
N ASP A 366 0.08 21.39 -2.81
CA ASP A 366 -0.49 20.46 -1.85
C ASP A 366 -1.48 21.14 -0.89
N GLN A 367 -1.21 22.38 -0.47
CA GLN A 367 -2.16 23.16 0.32
C GLN A 367 -3.50 23.37 -0.40
N LYS A 368 -3.45 23.53 -1.72
CA LYS A 368 -4.66 23.67 -2.53
C LYS A 368 -5.36 22.35 -2.75
N VAL A 369 -4.62 21.32 -3.12
CA VAL A 369 -5.15 20.00 -3.48
C VAL A 369 -5.76 19.32 -2.26
N TYR A 370 -5.04 19.31 -1.14
CA TYR A 370 -5.50 18.67 0.10
C TYR A 370 -6.34 19.59 1.00
N GLU A 371 -6.82 20.72 0.45
CA GLU A 371 -7.67 21.69 1.16
C GLU A 371 -7.08 22.15 2.52
N ALA A 372 -5.77 22.00 2.67
CA ALA A 372 -5.07 22.28 3.94
C ALA A 372 -4.95 23.79 4.22
N LYS A 373 -5.32 24.66 3.27
CA LYS A 373 -5.20 26.13 3.37
C LYS A 373 -3.75 26.52 3.72
N GLU A 374 -3.57 27.34 4.75
CA GLU A 374 -2.24 27.75 5.23
C GLU A 374 -1.73 26.88 6.40
N LYS A 375 -2.38 25.74 6.70
CA LYS A 375 -1.99 24.87 7.81
C LYS A 375 -0.70 24.12 7.53
N VAL A 376 0.02 23.85 8.60
CA VAL A 376 1.26 23.06 8.56
C VAL A 376 0.96 21.56 8.51
N LEU A 377 0.00 21.11 9.31
CA LEU A 377 -0.51 19.74 9.35
C LEU A 377 -1.97 19.74 8.93
N ALA A 378 -2.40 18.69 8.25
CA ALA A 378 -3.80 18.49 7.91
C ALA A 378 -4.57 18.07 9.17
N GLU A 379 -5.42 18.98 9.68
CA GLU A 379 -6.28 18.74 10.85
C GLU A 379 -7.70 18.28 10.47
N GLY A 380 -8.09 18.47 9.23
CA GLY A 380 -9.40 18.08 8.69
C GLY A 380 -9.29 16.91 7.73
N ILE A 381 -10.45 16.42 7.30
CA ILE A 381 -10.56 15.40 6.26
C ILE A 381 -10.78 16.11 4.93
N VAL A 382 -10.01 15.72 3.93
CA VAL A 382 -10.11 16.27 2.57
C VAL A 382 -11.46 15.87 1.97
N SER A 383 -12.11 16.81 1.26
CA SER A 383 -13.37 16.50 0.57
C SER A 383 -13.13 15.49 -0.55
N ARG A 384 -14.12 14.66 -0.83
CA ARG A 384 -14.02 13.63 -1.89
C ARG A 384 -13.73 14.24 -3.27
N ASP A 385 -14.29 15.41 -3.56
CA ASP A 385 -14.07 16.13 -4.83
C ASP A 385 -12.61 16.59 -5.03
N ALA A 386 -11.81 16.67 -3.98
CA ALA A 386 -10.41 17.10 -4.09
C ALA A 386 -9.53 16.01 -4.71
N TRP A 387 -9.85 14.74 -4.49
CA TRP A 387 -9.15 13.60 -5.06
C TRP A 387 -9.21 13.56 -6.59
N GLU A 388 -10.37 13.80 -7.17
CA GLU A 388 -10.55 13.87 -8.63
C GLU A 388 -9.67 14.93 -9.30
N LYS A 389 -9.24 15.95 -8.54
CA LYS A 389 -8.40 17.05 -9.02
C LYS A 389 -6.91 16.77 -9.02
N ALA A 390 -6.48 15.76 -8.26
CA ALA A 390 -5.08 15.38 -8.15
C ALA A 390 -4.94 13.86 -8.04
N PRO A 391 -5.18 13.13 -9.13
CA PRO A 391 -5.05 11.68 -9.14
C PRO A 391 -3.63 11.30 -8.75
N LEU A 392 -3.50 10.33 -7.85
CA LEU A 392 -2.22 9.71 -7.57
C LEU A 392 -1.68 9.06 -8.85
N THR A 393 -0.43 9.32 -9.15
CA THR A 393 0.29 8.71 -10.28
C THR A 393 1.27 7.64 -9.79
N ALA A 394 1.19 7.28 -8.52
CA ALA A 394 1.97 6.23 -7.90
C ALA A 394 1.46 4.84 -8.31
N SER A 395 2.16 3.81 -7.91
CA SER A 395 1.76 2.41 -8.02
C SER A 395 2.02 1.74 -6.69
N SER A 396 1.18 0.76 -6.34
CA SER A 396 1.34 -0.09 -5.16
C SER A 396 0.87 -1.49 -5.51
N ASP A 397 1.51 -2.50 -4.97
CA ASP A 397 1.07 -3.89 -5.09
C ASP A 397 -0.24 -4.17 -4.32
N THR A 398 -0.75 -3.20 -3.57
CA THR A 398 -2.09 -3.18 -2.99
C THR A 398 -3.19 -3.26 -4.06
N GLY A 399 -2.90 -2.76 -5.29
CA GLY A 399 -3.77 -2.92 -6.45
C GLY A 399 -4.16 -4.37 -6.72
N ASP A 400 -3.23 -5.31 -6.56
CA ASP A 400 -3.49 -6.75 -6.76
C ASP A 400 -4.52 -7.30 -5.76
N VAL A 401 -4.50 -6.84 -4.51
CA VAL A 401 -5.51 -7.22 -3.52
C VAL A 401 -6.89 -6.71 -3.90
N SER A 402 -6.98 -5.48 -4.43
CA SER A 402 -8.25 -4.90 -4.90
C SER A 402 -8.85 -5.63 -6.10
N GLN A 403 -8.05 -6.39 -6.86
CA GLN A 403 -8.56 -7.26 -7.93
C GLN A 403 -9.17 -8.57 -7.41
N ILE A 404 -8.81 -8.98 -6.19
CA ILE A 404 -9.23 -10.26 -5.59
C ILE A 404 -10.51 -10.07 -4.76
N MET A 405 -10.59 -8.98 -3.99
CA MET A 405 -11.70 -8.68 -3.08
C MET A 405 -11.94 -7.18 -2.95
N PRO A 406 -13.15 -6.75 -2.55
CA PRO A 406 -13.40 -5.36 -2.23
C PRO A 406 -12.40 -4.83 -1.21
N MET A 407 -11.86 -3.64 -1.45
CA MET A 407 -10.83 -3.06 -0.59
C MET A 407 -11.03 -1.55 -0.43
N ASN A 408 -11.07 -1.06 0.82
CA ASN A 408 -10.95 0.36 1.05
C ASN A 408 -9.48 0.80 1.05
N PHE A 409 -9.26 2.07 0.72
CA PHE A 409 -7.96 2.70 0.88
C PHE A 409 -8.12 4.13 1.38
N PHE A 410 -7.37 4.50 2.43
CA PHE A 410 -7.40 5.85 2.97
C PHE A 410 -6.00 6.29 3.44
N THR A 411 -5.84 7.58 3.66
CA THR A 411 -4.59 8.14 4.20
C THR A 411 -4.85 8.88 5.50
N THR A 412 -3.81 8.98 6.34
CA THR A 412 -3.80 9.87 7.50
C THR A 412 -2.58 10.77 7.48
N ALA A 413 -2.72 11.97 8.05
CA ALA A 413 -1.63 12.93 8.15
C ALA A 413 -0.57 12.45 9.15
N CYS A 414 0.59 12.06 8.64
CA CYS A 414 1.76 11.59 9.38
C CYS A 414 2.96 12.53 9.26
N TRP A 415 2.89 13.51 8.36
CA TRP A 415 3.92 14.53 8.12
C TRP A 415 3.32 15.82 7.57
N PRO A 416 4.11 16.93 7.54
CA PRO A 416 3.62 18.25 7.12
C PRO A 416 3.14 18.28 5.67
N VAL A 417 2.15 19.13 5.41
CA VAL A 417 1.66 19.43 4.06
C VAL A 417 2.80 19.95 3.19
N GLY A 418 2.96 19.38 2.00
CA GLY A 418 4.06 19.64 1.06
C GLY A 418 5.22 18.66 1.19
N VAL A 419 5.32 17.91 2.28
CA VAL A 419 6.29 16.81 2.41
C VAL A 419 5.74 15.59 1.69
N GLY A 420 6.46 15.12 0.68
CA GLY A 420 6.14 13.88 -0.03
C GLY A 420 6.78 12.65 0.64
N PRO A 421 6.27 11.44 0.36
CA PRO A 421 6.95 10.20 0.70
C PRO A 421 8.34 10.12 0.03
N HIS A 422 9.19 9.19 0.47
CA HIS A 422 10.56 8.96 -0.03
C HIS A 422 11.51 10.15 0.17
N THR A 423 11.24 10.98 1.19
CA THR A 423 12.07 12.12 1.55
C THR A 423 12.68 11.95 2.95
N TRP A 424 13.75 12.68 3.23
CA TRP A 424 14.31 12.71 4.59
C TRP A 424 13.33 13.36 5.60
N GLN A 425 12.48 14.29 5.14
CA GLN A 425 11.48 14.96 5.97
C GLN A 425 10.39 13.96 6.41
N SER A 426 9.87 13.15 5.48
CA SER A 426 8.89 12.10 5.82
C SER A 426 9.50 11.07 6.75
N CYS A 427 10.76 10.65 6.52
CA CYS A 427 11.47 9.73 7.40
C CYS A 427 11.66 10.32 8.82
N ALA A 428 12.04 11.61 8.95
CA ALA A 428 12.14 12.28 10.24
C ALA A 428 10.79 12.37 10.96
N SER A 429 9.71 12.69 10.23
CA SER A 429 8.35 12.77 10.78
C SER A 429 7.81 11.41 11.20
N ALA A 430 8.11 10.34 10.45
CA ALA A 430 7.71 8.97 10.77
C ALA A 430 8.28 8.46 12.10
N GLY A 431 9.41 9.02 12.57
CA GLY A 431 9.98 8.77 13.90
C GLY A 431 9.41 9.65 15.01
N SER A 432 8.60 10.65 14.68
CA SER A 432 8.07 11.64 15.62
C SER A 432 6.69 11.25 16.17
N THR A 433 6.25 11.96 17.20
CA THR A 433 4.89 11.83 17.76
C THR A 433 3.79 12.20 16.74
N ILE A 434 4.10 13.03 15.73
CA ILE A 434 3.16 13.35 14.64
C ILE A 434 2.81 12.09 13.85
N GLY A 435 3.82 11.34 13.39
CA GLY A 435 3.61 10.08 12.69
C GLY A 435 2.87 9.06 13.54
N GLN A 436 3.27 8.90 14.82
CA GLN A 436 2.64 7.95 15.76
C GLN A 436 1.15 8.27 15.99
N LYS A 437 0.79 9.54 16.12
CA LYS A 437 -0.61 9.99 16.22
C LYS A 437 -1.40 9.68 14.95
N GLY A 438 -0.80 9.88 13.78
CA GLY A 438 -1.39 9.51 12.49
C GLY A 438 -1.64 8.01 12.38
N ALA A 439 -0.69 7.17 12.79
CA ALA A 439 -0.82 5.71 12.82
C ALA A 439 -1.93 5.24 13.78
N PHE A 440 -2.01 5.83 14.97
CA PHE A 440 -3.07 5.49 15.92
C PHE A 440 -4.46 5.97 15.46
N TYR A 441 -4.52 7.10 14.75
CA TYR A 441 -5.75 7.56 14.11
C TYR A 441 -6.21 6.58 13.03
N ALA A 442 -5.30 6.08 12.19
CA ALA A 442 -5.59 5.03 11.21
C ALA A 442 -6.08 3.74 11.87
N ALA A 443 -5.48 3.32 13.00
CA ALA A 443 -5.97 2.17 13.76
C ALA A 443 -7.41 2.31 14.23
N LYS A 444 -7.83 3.51 14.64
CA LYS A 444 -9.22 3.80 15.02
C LYS A 444 -10.16 3.73 13.82
N ILE A 445 -9.73 4.25 12.66
CA ILE A 445 -10.52 4.19 11.42
C ILE A 445 -10.73 2.74 11.00
N PHE A 446 -9.68 1.91 11.04
CA PHE A 446 -9.82 0.47 10.82
C PHE A 446 -10.82 -0.18 11.75
N ALA A 447 -10.71 0.09 13.06
CA ALA A 447 -11.61 -0.48 14.06
C ALA A 447 -13.06 -0.04 13.84
N GLY A 448 -13.30 1.25 13.55
CA GLY A 448 -14.63 1.80 13.27
C GLY A 448 -15.27 1.19 12.02
N THR A 449 -14.49 1.11 10.92
CA THR A 449 -14.94 0.53 9.65
C THR A 449 -15.25 -0.96 9.80
N ALA A 450 -14.35 -1.72 10.44
CA ALA A 450 -14.57 -3.13 10.69
C ALA A 450 -15.75 -3.39 11.64
N TYR A 451 -15.97 -2.54 12.67
CA TYR A 451 -17.16 -2.62 13.51
C TYR A 451 -18.44 -2.60 12.66
N ASP A 452 -18.53 -1.66 11.72
CA ASP A 452 -19.68 -1.56 10.82
C ASP A 452 -19.79 -2.80 9.90
N LEU A 453 -18.69 -3.25 9.34
CA LEU A 453 -18.66 -4.45 8.51
C LEU A 453 -19.09 -5.71 9.27
N PHE A 454 -18.69 -5.90 10.54
CA PHE A 454 -19.09 -7.05 11.33
C PHE A 454 -20.55 -6.96 11.81
N THR A 455 -21.07 -5.77 12.05
CA THR A 455 -22.41 -5.58 12.63
C THR A 455 -23.53 -5.30 11.64
N LYS A 456 -23.20 -4.83 10.41
CA LYS A 456 -24.14 -4.40 9.38
C LYS A 456 -23.97 -5.22 8.09
N PRO A 457 -24.59 -6.40 7.98
CA PRO A 457 -24.44 -7.29 6.82
C PRO A 457 -24.91 -6.66 5.49
N GLU A 458 -25.85 -5.72 5.53
CA GLU A 458 -26.34 -4.98 4.37
C GLU A 458 -25.26 -4.14 3.70
N LEU A 459 -24.31 -3.57 4.47
CA LEU A 459 -23.18 -2.83 3.91
C LEU A 459 -22.25 -3.75 3.13
N ARG A 460 -21.91 -4.92 3.71
CA ARG A 460 -21.08 -5.91 3.01
C ARG A 460 -21.71 -6.40 1.71
N ALA A 461 -23.03 -6.65 1.74
CA ALA A 461 -23.75 -7.08 0.55
C ALA A 461 -23.70 -6.03 -0.57
N LYS A 462 -23.89 -4.75 -0.21
CA LYS A 462 -23.81 -3.64 -1.17
C LYS A 462 -22.41 -3.48 -1.75
N ILE A 463 -21.37 -3.48 -0.91
CA ILE A 463 -19.97 -3.38 -1.34
C ILE A 463 -19.62 -4.56 -2.27
N ARG A 464 -20.05 -5.77 -1.92
CA ARG A 464 -19.81 -6.95 -2.75
C ARG A 464 -20.52 -6.87 -4.10
N GLU A 465 -21.74 -6.37 -4.15
CA GLU A 465 -22.49 -6.16 -5.39
C GLU A 465 -21.79 -5.16 -6.31
N GLU A 466 -21.27 -4.05 -5.76
CA GLU A 466 -20.48 -3.07 -6.52
C GLU A 466 -19.21 -3.71 -7.10
N PHE A 467 -18.45 -4.46 -6.29
CA PHE A 467 -17.27 -5.17 -6.73
C PHE A 467 -17.54 -6.18 -7.83
N ASP A 468 -18.60 -7.00 -7.68
CA ASP A 468 -18.96 -8.04 -8.66
C ASP A 468 -19.53 -7.46 -9.96
N SER A 469 -20.02 -6.20 -9.95
CA SER A 469 -20.56 -5.51 -11.13
C SER A 469 -19.49 -4.84 -12.00
N GLN A 470 -18.24 -4.76 -11.53
CA GLN A 470 -17.16 -4.16 -12.29
C GLN A 470 -16.79 -5.00 -13.51
N ASP A 471 -16.66 -4.35 -14.67
CA ASP A 471 -16.21 -4.98 -15.93
C ASP A 471 -14.69 -5.12 -15.90
N ARG A 472 -14.18 -6.31 -15.60
CA ARG A 472 -12.74 -6.57 -15.45
C ARG A 472 -12.37 -7.97 -15.90
N GLU A 473 -11.13 -8.09 -16.37
CA GLU A 473 -10.54 -9.41 -16.67
C GLU A 473 -10.38 -10.23 -15.38
N PRO A 474 -10.43 -11.57 -15.45
CA PRO A 474 -10.06 -12.41 -14.34
C PRO A 474 -8.64 -12.08 -13.86
N TYR A 475 -8.49 -11.93 -12.55
CA TYR A 475 -7.20 -11.60 -11.96
C TYR A 475 -6.19 -12.74 -12.12
N GLU A 476 -5.01 -12.41 -12.63
CA GLU A 476 -3.84 -13.27 -12.68
C GLU A 476 -2.61 -12.47 -12.23
N PRO A 477 -1.89 -12.90 -11.18
CA PRO A 477 -0.72 -12.19 -10.69
C PRO A 477 0.38 -12.19 -11.76
N MET A 478 0.99 -11.03 -11.99
CA MET A 478 2.10 -10.89 -12.94
C MET A 478 3.42 -11.25 -12.24
N TYR A 479 3.56 -12.51 -11.90
CA TYR A 479 4.74 -13.09 -11.26
C TYR A 479 4.97 -14.52 -11.76
N GLU A 480 6.24 -14.85 -12.03
CA GLU A 480 6.72 -16.20 -12.35
C GLU A 480 7.89 -16.53 -11.42
N GLU A 481 7.95 -17.76 -10.89
CA GLU A 481 9.06 -18.24 -10.06
C GLU A 481 10.42 -18.27 -10.80
#